data_5203560998915431dc913ff4cd498e4b
#
_entry.id   5203560998915431dc913ff4cd498e4b
#
_cell.length_a   1.000
_cell.length_b   1.000
_cell.length_c   1.000
_cell.angle_alpha   90.00
_cell.angle_beta   90.00
_cell.angle_gamma   90.00
#
_symmetry.space_group_name_H-M   'P 1'
#
loop_
_entity.id
_entity.type
_entity.pdbx_description
1 polymer ?
#
loop_
_entity_poly.entity_id
_entity_poly.type
_entity_poly.pdbx_seq_one_letter_code
_entity_poly.pdbx_strand_id
1 'polypeptide(L)'
;MKMIWIFVAVIVLLVGVAVVRAMRTGEKAPSSGTPAPDFTLNSQDGRPLHFHDLRGKWVVLYFYPKDFTSGCTTEAHNFQRDLPQYEQKNAIILGVSVQDEATHQNFCAKEGLSFKLLADTKHEVSSSYDSLVNLGVAKLASRHTFLIDPAGIVRKTYLNVNVEKHSAEVLADLSQLQQLPGQP
;
A
#
# COMPACT_ATOMS: atom_id res chain seq x y z
N MET A 1 1.33 22.24 -44.15
CA MET A 1 2.00 22.47 -42.84
C MET A 1 1.03 22.58 -41.65
N LYS A 2 -0.05 23.40 -41.71
CA LYS A 2 -1.01 23.55 -40.59
C LYS A 2 -1.69 22.23 -40.14
N MET A 3 -2.02 21.32 -41.03
CA MET A 3 -2.65 20.03 -40.72
C MET A 3 -1.73 19.10 -39.91
N ILE A 4 -0.43 19.08 -40.20
CA ILE A 4 0.54 18.26 -39.46
C ILE A 4 0.64 18.71 -38.00
N TRP A 5 0.66 20.02 -37.74
CA TRP A 5 0.69 20.56 -36.40
C TRP A 5 -0.58 20.24 -35.59
N ILE A 6 -1.74 20.19 -36.22
CA ILE A 6 -2.99 19.80 -35.57
C ILE A 6 -2.93 18.31 -35.18
N PHE A 7 -2.43 17.43 -36.06
CA PHE A 7 -2.27 16.00 -35.76
C PHE A 7 -1.27 15.77 -34.60
N VAL A 8 -0.14 16.48 -34.60
CA VAL A 8 0.84 16.39 -33.49
C VAL A 8 0.23 16.86 -32.18
N ALA A 9 -0.48 17.98 -32.17
CA ALA A 9 -1.15 18.50 -30.97
C ALA A 9 -2.20 17.52 -30.41
N VAL A 10 -2.99 16.89 -31.29
CA VAL A 10 -3.99 15.88 -30.89
C VAL A 10 -3.31 14.62 -30.29
N ILE A 11 -2.22 14.14 -30.90
CA ILE A 11 -1.47 13.00 -30.38
C ILE A 11 -0.88 13.33 -29.03
N VAL A 12 -0.26 14.48 -28.84
CA VAL A 12 0.30 14.92 -27.55
C VAL A 12 -0.80 15.02 -26.48
N LEU A 13 -1.97 15.56 -26.85
CA LEU A 13 -3.12 15.63 -25.94
C LEU A 13 -3.63 14.23 -25.54
N LEU A 14 -3.77 13.32 -26.51
CA LEU A 14 -4.22 11.95 -26.26
C LEU A 14 -3.22 11.17 -25.39
N VAL A 15 -1.93 11.32 -25.66
CA VAL A 15 -0.86 10.72 -24.82
C VAL A 15 -0.89 11.33 -23.43
N GLY A 16 -1.04 12.64 -23.30
CA GLY A 16 -1.16 13.31 -21.99
C GLY A 16 -2.38 12.81 -21.19
N VAL A 17 -3.53 12.68 -21.83
CA VAL A 17 -4.74 12.13 -21.21
C VAL A 17 -4.56 10.66 -20.82
N ALA A 18 -3.92 9.85 -21.66
CA ALA A 18 -3.64 8.44 -21.36
C ALA A 18 -2.69 8.29 -20.17
N VAL A 19 -1.64 9.11 -20.09
CA VAL A 19 -0.68 9.13 -18.97
C VAL A 19 -1.38 9.56 -17.66
N VAL A 20 -2.18 10.63 -17.72
CA VAL A 20 -2.95 11.08 -16.53
C VAL A 20 -3.94 10.01 -16.07
N ARG A 21 -4.59 9.31 -17.01
CA ARG A 21 -5.53 8.23 -16.68
C ARG A 21 -4.84 7.00 -16.10
N ALA A 22 -3.63 6.66 -16.60
CA ALA A 22 -2.80 5.58 -16.06
C ALA A 22 -2.28 5.86 -14.66
N MET A 23 -2.15 7.14 -14.29
CA MET A 23 -1.72 7.60 -12.97
C MET A 23 -2.87 7.72 -11.95
N ARG A 24 -4.12 7.64 -12.39
CA ARG A 24 -5.28 7.66 -11.48
C ARG A 24 -5.49 6.28 -10.88
N THR A 25 -4.90 6.08 -9.70
CA THR A 25 -5.15 4.92 -8.84
C THR A 25 -6.00 5.37 -7.65
N GLY A 26 -6.75 4.44 -7.06
CA GLY A 26 -7.50 4.70 -5.84
C GLY A 26 -8.98 5.06 -6.05
N GLU A 27 -9.45 5.32 -7.28
CA GLU A 27 -10.88 5.61 -7.55
C GLU A 27 -11.79 4.43 -7.17
N LYS A 28 -11.28 3.20 -7.30
CA LYS A 28 -11.98 1.94 -6.96
C LYS A 28 -11.37 1.23 -5.74
N ALA A 29 -10.51 1.93 -5.01
CA ALA A 29 -9.92 1.38 -3.80
C ALA A 29 -11.00 1.00 -2.78
N PRO A 30 -10.80 -0.09 -2.01
CA PRO A 30 -11.71 -0.47 -0.95
C PRO A 30 -11.97 0.71 0.00
N SER A 31 -13.24 1.04 0.18
CA SER A 31 -13.67 2.17 1.01
C SER A 31 -14.05 1.72 2.42
N SER A 32 -14.14 2.69 3.35
CA SER A 32 -14.58 2.41 4.71
C SER A 32 -15.94 1.68 4.73
N GLY A 33 -16.04 0.64 5.53
CA GLY A 33 -17.22 -0.22 5.68
C GLY A 33 -17.27 -1.39 4.69
N THR A 34 -16.34 -1.50 3.73
CA THR A 34 -16.30 -2.63 2.80
C THR A 34 -15.32 -3.71 3.27
N PRO A 35 -15.58 -5.00 2.95
CA PRO A 35 -14.60 -6.05 3.18
C PRO A 35 -13.29 -5.78 2.44
N ALA A 36 -12.16 -5.96 3.12
CA ALA A 36 -10.85 -5.93 2.47
C ALA A 36 -10.71 -7.13 1.54
N PRO A 37 -10.26 -6.96 0.28
CA PRO A 37 -9.96 -8.08 -0.61
C PRO A 37 -9.01 -9.07 0.03
N ASP A 38 -9.36 -10.36 0.01
CA ASP A 38 -8.51 -11.42 0.54
C ASP A 38 -7.37 -11.76 -0.41
N PHE A 39 -6.24 -12.20 0.14
CA PHE A 39 -5.07 -12.55 -0.66
C PHE A 39 -4.13 -13.52 0.06
N THR A 40 -3.22 -14.10 -0.72
CA THR A 40 -2.06 -14.83 -0.22
C THR A 40 -0.82 -14.32 -0.95
N LEU A 41 0.17 -13.82 -0.21
CA LEU A 41 1.47 -13.40 -0.74
C LEU A 41 2.60 -13.99 0.09
N ASN A 42 3.73 -14.23 -0.55
CA ASN A 42 4.94 -14.56 0.18
C ASN A 42 5.53 -13.30 0.85
N SER A 43 6.01 -13.47 2.07
CA SER A 43 6.77 -12.43 2.76
C SER A 43 8.27 -12.55 2.45
N GLN A 44 9.06 -11.57 2.89
CA GLN A 44 10.52 -11.50 2.70
C GLN A 44 11.29 -12.74 3.18
N ASP A 45 10.69 -13.58 4.02
CA ASP A 45 11.28 -14.85 4.49
C ASP A 45 10.86 -16.06 3.64
N GLY A 46 10.21 -15.82 2.49
CA GLY A 46 9.73 -16.85 1.55
C GLY A 46 8.50 -17.62 2.04
N ARG A 47 7.90 -17.25 3.16
CA ARG A 47 6.73 -17.92 3.72
C ARG A 47 5.44 -17.27 3.24
N PRO A 48 4.43 -18.06 2.86
CA PRO A 48 3.13 -17.51 2.51
C PRO A 48 2.46 -16.89 3.73
N LEU A 49 1.84 -15.73 3.52
CA LEU A 49 0.96 -15.07 4.46
C LEU A 49 -0.44 -15.08 3.84
N HIS A 50 -1.39 -15.68 4.53
CA HIS A 50 -2.79 -15.67 4.17
C HIS A 50 -3.48 -14.56 4.95
N PHE A 51 -4.05 -13.58 4.24
CA PHE A 51 -4.63 -12.40 4.88
C PHE A 51 -5.82 -12.77 5.82
N HIS A 52 -6.62 -13.77 5.46
CA HIS A 52 -7.73 -14.24 6.30
C HIS A 52 -7.28 -14.80 7.66
N ASP A 53 -6.04 -15.29 7.79
CA ASP A 53 -5.49 -15.79 9.08
C ASP A 53 -5.23 -14.67 10.09
N LEU A 54 -5.34 -13.42 9.65
CA LEU A 54 -5.12 -12.24 10.50
C LEU A 54 -6.39 -11.74 11.18
N ARG A 55 -7.51 -12.45 11.02
CA ARG A 55 -8.74 -12.11 11.74
C ARG A 55 -8.49 -12.06 13.25
N GLY A 56 -9.14 -11.13 13.93
CA GLY A 56 -8.89 -10.84 15.35
C GLY A 56 -7.80 -9.79 15.59
N LYS A 57 -7.09 -9.35 14.55
CA LYS A 57 -6.09 -8.27 14.64
C LYS A 57 -6.45 -7.10 13.74
N TRP A 58 -6.07 -5.92 14.14
CA TRP A 58 -6.02 -4.78 13.24
C TRP A 58 -4.87 -4.95 12.27
N VAL A 59 -5.06 -4.53 11.02
CA VAL A 59 -4.04 -4.60 9.98
C VAL A 59 -3.83 -3.23 9.36
N VAL A 60 -2.59 -2.75 9.39
CA VAL A 60 -2.12 -1.63 8.58
C VAL A 60 -1.49 -2.22 7.33
N LEU A 61 -2.25 -2.22 6.24
CA LEU A 61 -1.79 -2.70 4.93
C LEU A 61 -1.36 -1.50 4.10
N TYR A 62 -0.05 -1.28 3.94
CA TYR A 62 0.44 -0.17 3.14
C TYR A 62 1.13 -0.65 1.87
N PHE A 63 0.78 -0.04 0.75
CA PHE A 63 1.42 -0.24 -0.55
C PHE A 63 2.48 0.83 -0.76
N TYR A 64 3.62 0.45 -1.34
CA TYR A 64 4.71 1.38 -1.61
C TYR A 64 5.42 1.05 -2.92
N PRO A 65 5.96 2.08 -3.65
CA PRO A 65 6.48 1.89 -5.00
C PRO A 65 7.68 0.96 -5.11
N LYS A 66 8.71 1.12 -4.25
CA LYS A 66 9.98 0.43 -4.45
C LYS A 66 10.90 0.51 -3.24
N ASP A 67 11.52 -0.63 -2.88
CA ASP A 67 12.58 -0.72 -1.88
C ASP A 67 13.76 0.21 -2.20
N PHE A 68 14.47 0.61 -1.18
CA PHE A 68 15.69 1.44 -1.26
C PHE A 68 15.49 2.84 -1.85
N THR A 69 14.24 3.29 -2.08
CA THR A 69 13.99 4.70 -2.42
C THR A 69 13.82 5.52 -1.15
N SER A 70 14.27 6.79 -1.16
CA SER A 70 14.29 7.63 0.04
C SER A 70 12.93 7.72 0.74
N GLY A 71 11.86 7.99 -0.02
CA GLY A 71 10.51 8.11 0.55
C GLY A 71 9.98 6.80 1.13
N CYS A 72 10.26 5.64 0.49
CA CYS A 72 9.83 4.34 1.01
C CYS A 72 10.63 3.93 2.25
N THR A 73 11.92 4.24 2.27
CA THR A 73 12.78 4.02 3.44
C THR A 73 12.33 4.88 4.63
N THR A 74 12.04 6.16 4.42
CA THR A 74 11.49 7.04 5.46
C THR A 74 10.18 6.51 6.02
N GLU A 75 9.26 6.10 5.17
CA GLU A 75 7.96 5.53 5.59
C GLU A 75 8.14 4.25 6.40
N ALA A 76 8.99 3.33 5.92
CA ALA A 76 9.28 2.06 6.61
C ALA A 76 9.94 2.30 7.99
N HIS A 77 10.89 3.22 8.08
CA HIS A 77 11.51 3.59 9.36
C HIS A 77 10.51 4.20 10.34
N ASN A 78 9.58 5.04 9.86
CA ASN A 78 8.54 5.60 10.72
C ASN A 78 7.60 4.51 11.25
N PHE A 79 7.20 3.55 10.42
CA PHE A 79 6.43 2.39 10.86
C PHE A 79 7.25 1.51 11.83
N GLN A 80 8.54 1.29 11.58
CA GLN A 80 9.41 0.52 12.44
C GLN A 80 9.60 1.18 13.81
N ARG A 81 9.78 2.50 13.86
CA ARG A 81 9.87 3.27 15.09
C ARG A 81 8.61 3.12 15.96
N ASP A 82 7.45 3.18 15.31
CA ASP A 82 6.16 3.18 16.00
C ASP A 82 5.59 1.77 16.20
N LEU A 83 6.26 0.72 15.69
CA LEU A 83 5.82 -0.68 15.73
C LEU A 83 5.39 -1.16 17.12
N PRO A 84 6.13 -0.88 18.21
CA PRO A 84 5.71 -1.30 19.56
C PRO A 84 4.34 -0.72 19.96
N GLN A 85 3.99 0.48 19.50
CA GLN A 85 2.70 1.10 19.80
C GLN A 85 1.56 0.43 19.01
N TYR A 86 1.82 0.00 17.76
CA TYR A 86 0.88 -0.79 16.98
C TYR A 86 0.63 -2.17 17.61
N GLU A 87 1.69 -2.86 18.07
CA GLU A 87 1.59 -4.15 18.73
C GLU A 87 0.79 -4.07 20.02
N GLN A 88 1.00 -3.04 20.84
CA GLN A 88 0.19 -2.79 22.05
C GLN A 88 -1.31 -2.60 21.75
N LYS A 89 -1.63 -2.19 20.53
CA LYS A 89 -3.00 -2.00 20.05
C LYS A 89 -3.54 -3.22 19.29
N ASN A 90 -2.89 -4.37 19.41
CA ASN A 90 -3.21 -5.59 18.66
C ASN A 90 -3.27 -5.34 17.15
N ALA A 91 -2.38 -4.49 16.65
CA ALA A 91 -2.27 -4.17 15.23
C ALA A 91 -0.95 -4.68 14.65
N ILE A 92 -1.00 -5.15 13.41
CA ILE A 92 0.17 -5.57 12.64
C ILE A 92 0.35 -4.66 11.43
N ILE A 93 1.60 -4.50 11.02
CA ILE A 93 1.97 -3.72 9.83
C ILE A 93 2.40 -4.68 8.74
N LEU A 94 1.85 -4.49 7.54
CA LEU A 94 2.21 -5.24 6.33
C LEU A 94 2.51 -4.25 5.21
N GLY A 95 3.72 -4.31 4.68
CA GLY A 95 4.08 -3.56 3.48
C GLY A 95 3.92 -4.44 2.24
N VAL A 96 3.42 -3.88 1.15
CA VAL A 96 3.25 -4.57 -0.13
C VAL A 96 3.92 -3.79 -1.25
N SER A 97 4.78 -4.43 -2.01
CA SER A 97 5.26 -3.89 -3.28
C SER A 97 5.31 -4.98 -4.35
N VAL A 98 5.56 -4.56 -5.59
CA VAL A 98 5.62 -5.46 -6.74
C VAL A 98 7.01 -6.11 -6.94
N GLN A 99 7.92 -5.91 -5.99
CA GLN A 99 9.24 -6.53 -6.01
C GLN A 99 9.21 -7.95 -5.42
N ASP A 100 10.29 -8.68 -5.60
CA ASP A 100 10.42 -10.06 -5.15
C ASP A 100 10.86 -10.18 -3.67
N GLU A 101 10.73 -11.38 -3.13
CA GLU A 101 11.05 -11.70 -1.74
C GLU A 101 12.52 -11.41 -1.41
N ALA A 102 13.45 -11.69 -2.34
CA ALA A 102 14.87 -11.47 -2.12
C ALA A 102 15.22 -9.99 -1.97
N THR A 103 14.58 -9.14 -2.77
CA THR A 103 14.73 -7.68 -2.67
C THR A 103 14.18 -7.19 -1.34
N HIS A 104 13.00 -7.65 -0.93
CA HIS A 104 12.42 -7.33 0.38
C HIS A 104 13.27 -7.81 1.55
N GLN A 105 13.84 -9.02 1.46
CA GLN A 105 14.75 -9.56 2.49
C GLN A 105 15.97 -8.66 2.67
N ASN A 106 16.61 -8.25 1.56
CA ASN A 106 17.74 -7.35 1.59
C ASN A 106 17.37 -5.97 2.16
N PHE A 107 16.20 -5.46 1.82
CA PHE A 107 15.71 -4.18 2.33
C PHE A 107 15.45 -4.26 3.83
N CYS A 108 14.74 -5.28 4.31
CA CYS A 108 14.51 -5.50 5.73
C CYS A 108 15.82 -5.62 6.51
N ALA A 109 16.78 -6.41 6.01
CA ALA A 109 18.07 -6.61 6.67
C ALA A 109 18.88 -5.33 6.76
N LYS A 110 18.93 -4.55 5.66
CA LYS A 110 19.67 -3.29 5.61
C LYS A 110 19.07 -2.20 6.50
N GLU A 111 17.74 -2.07 6.48
CA GLU A 111 17.03 -0.99 7.16
C GLU A 111 16.53 -1.36 8.57
N GLY A 112 16.80 -2.60 9.02
CA GLY A 112 16.43 -3.07 10.37
C GLY A 112 14.92 -3.20 10.56
N LEU A 113 14.17 -3.61 9.52
CA LEU A 113 12.73 -3.76 9.58
C LEU A 113 12.35 -5.13 10.13
N SER A 114 11.47 -5.19 11.12
CA SER A 114 11.00 -6.42 11.77
C SER A 114 9.58 -6.82 11.42
N PHE A 115 8.79 -5.94 10.80
CA PHE A 115 7.48 -6.28 10.25
C PHE A 115 7.57 -6.93 8.87
N LYS A 116 6.46 -7.46 8.37
CA LYS A 116 6.43 -8.21 7.11
C LYS A 116 6.34 -7.30 5.88
N LEU A 117 7.18 -7.58 4.88
CA LEU A 117 7.06 -7.05 3.52
C LEU A 117 6.62 -8.19 2.60
N LEU A 118 5.62 -7.94 1.77
CA LEU A 118 4.94 -8.93 0.94
C LEU A 118 5.22 -8.68 -0.55
N ALA A 119 5.60 -9.73 -1.26
CA ALA A 119 6.01 -9.69 -2.65
C ALA A 119 4.81 -9.93 -3.60
N ASP A 120 4.25 -8.88 -4.16
CA ASP A 120 3.16 -8.95 -5.15
C ASP A 120 3.70 -8.95 -6.58
N THR A 121 4.58 -9.91 -6.90
CA THR A 121 5.25 -10.01 -8.21
C THR A 121 4.28 -10.23 -9.38
N LYS A 122 3.08 -10.74 -9.11
CA LYS A 122 2.01 -10.92 -10.10
C LYS A 122 1.11 -9.68 -10.24
N HIS A 123 1.26 -8.69 -9.36
CA HIS A 123 0.47 -7.44 -9.34
C HIS A 123 -1.03 -7.65 -9.06
N GLU A 124 -1.42 -8.80 -8.58
CA GLU A 124 -2.83 -9.17 -8.36
C GLU A 124 -3.41 -8.43 -7.16
N VAL A 125 -2.65 -8.36 -6.07
CA VAL A 125 -3.09 -7.70 -4.83
C VAL A 125 -3.07 -6.18 -5.01
N SER A 126 -2.02 -5.62 -5.57
CA SER A 126 -1.98 -4.18 -5.88
C SER A 126 -3.12 -3.77 -6.81
N SER A 127 -3.51 -4.65 -7.76
CA SER A 127 -4.66 -4.39 -8.65
C SER A 127 -6.00 -4.46 -7.89
N SER A 128 -6.20 -5.47 -7.02
CA SER A 128 -7.46 -5.64 -6.28
C SER A 128 -7.74 -4.51 -5.28
N TYR A 129 -6.67 -3.85 -4.80
CA TYR A 129 -6.74 -2.67 -3.95
C TYR A 129 -6.71 -1.35 -4.72
N ASP A 130 -6.78 -1.38 -6.04
CA ASP A 130 -6.63 -0.20 -6.93
C ASP A 130 -5.37 0.62 -6.60
N SER A 131 -4.31 -0.09 -6.24
CA SER A 131 -3.01 0.46 -5.82
C SER A 131 -1.89 0.13 -6.81
N LEU A 132 -2.22 -0.21 -8.06
CA LEU A 132 -1.26 -0.50 -9.13
C LEU A 132 -1.17 0.64 -10.13
N VAL A 133 0.02 1.25 -10.25
CA VAL A 133 0.37 2.16 -11.35
C VAL A 133 0.96 1.35 -12.49
N ASN A 134 0.33 1.42 -13.65
CA ASN A 134 0.83 0.78 -14.87
C ASN A 134 1.31 1.85 -15.86
N LEU A 135 2.62 1.95 -16.04
CA LEU A 135 3.27 2.89 -16.96
C LEU A 135 3.59 2.26 -18.32
N GLY A 136 3.05 1.08 -18.61
CA GLY A 136 3.32 0.33 -19.83
C GLY A 136 4.62 -0.48 -19.74
N VAL A 137 5.74 0.19 -19.62
CA VAL A 137 7.08 -0.43 -19.51
C VAL A 137 7.46 -0.83 -18.09
N ALA A 138 6.77 -0.30 -17.08
CA ALA A 138 6.99 -0.58 -15.67
C ALA A 138 5.67 -0.56 -14.90
N LYS A 139 5.59 -1.39 -13.87
CA LYS A 139 4.48 -1.39 -12.92
C LYS A 139 5.04 -1.15 -11.53
N LEU A 140 4.33 -0.35 -10.74
CA LEU A 140 4.71 0.02 -9.39
C LEU A 140 3.45 0.05 -8.52
N ALA A 141 3.60 -0.23 -7.23
CA ALA A 141 2.50 0.04 -6.31
C ALA A 141 2.39 1.55 -6.04
N SER A 142 1.16 2.06 -5.94
CA SER A 142 0.88 3.40 -5.42
C SER A 142 1.13 3.45 -3.92
N ARG A 143 1.31 4.66 -3.40
CA ARG A 143 1.45 4.86 -1.96
C ARG A 143 0.08 5.01 -1.31
N HIS A 144 -0.60 3.88 -1.11
CA HIS A 144 -1.90 3.79 -0.47
C HIS A 144 -1.80 2.96 0.81
N THR A 145 -2.61 3.29 1.80
CA THR A 145 -2.68 2.51 3.05
C THR A 145 -4.14 2.25 3.42
N PHE A 146 -4.39 1.06 3.93
CA PHE A 146 -5.70 0.61 4.39
C PHE A 146 -5.58 0.19 5.85
N LEU A 147 -6.37 0.82 6.71
CA LEU A 147 -6.53 0.41 8.10
C LEU A 147 -7.74 -0.51 8.18
N ILE A 148 -7.49 -1.77 8.54
CA ILE A 148 -8.46 -2.86 8.48
C ILE A 148 -8.69 -3.39 9.89
N ASP A 149 -9.95 -3.60 10.26
CA ASP A 149 -10.33 -4.06 11.59
C ASP A 149 -10.21 -5.60 11.75
N PRO A 150 -10.37 -6.12 12.99
CA PRO A 150 -10.32 -7.55 13.27
C PRO A 150 -11.33 -8.41 12.51
N ALA A 151 -12.44 -7.84 12.05
CA ALA A 151 -13.41 -8.54 11.20
C ALA A 151 -13.01 -8.54 9.70
N GLY A 152 -11.91 -7.85 9.33
CA GLY A 152 -11.44 -7.72 7.97
C GLY A 152 -12.17 -6.66 7.17
N ILE A 153 -12.75 -5.68 7.83
CA ILE A 153 -13.45 -4.55 7.21
C ILE A 153 -12.51 -3.36 7.15
N VAL A 154 -12.42 -2.72 6.00
CA VAL A 154 -11.66 -1.46 5.84
C VAL A 154 -12.34 -0.38 6.68
N ARG A 155 -11.59 0.27 7.54
CA ARG A 155 -12.08 1.36 8.40
C ARG A 155 -11.60 2.73 7.94
N LYS A 156 -10.41 2.78 7.35
CA LYS A 156 -9.88 4.00 6.75
C LYS A 156 -8.99 3.68 5.56
N THR A 157 -9.03 4.54 4.55
CA THR A 157 -8.22 4.46 3.34
C THR A 157 -7.45 5.76 3.17
N TYR A 158 -6.14 5.65 2.93
CA TYR A 158 -5.24 6.78 2.72
C TYR A 158 -4.68 6.68 1.30
N LEU A 159 -5.08 7.60 0.43
CA LEU A 159 -4.67 7.64 -0.98
C LEU A 159 -3.59 8.69 -1.26
N ASN A 160 -3.40 9.64 -0.33
CA ASN A 160 -2.41 10.70 -0.41
C ASN A 160 -1.57 10.69 0.86
N VAL A 161 -0.45 9.97 0.83
CA VAL A 161 0.39 9.71 2.01
C VAL A 161 1.55 10.70 2.08
N ASN A 162 1.69 11.36 3.23
CA ASN A 162 2.91 12.07 3.59
C ASN A 162 3.80 11.15 4.43
N VAL A 163 4.88 10.64 3.85
CA VAL A 163 5.75 9.62 4.45
C VAL A 163 6.33 10.02 5.82
N GLU A 164 6.54 11.32 6.06
CA GLU A 164 7.11 11.82 7.32
C GLU A 164 6.12 11.69 8.51
N LYS A 165 4.82 11.77 8.23
CA LYS A 165 3.77 11.84 9.27
C LYS A 165 2.86 10.62 9.27
N HIS A 166 2.95 9.79 8.24
CA HIS A 166 1.95 8.76 7.94
C HIS A 166 1.76 7.75 9.06
N SER A 167 2.85 7.19 9.61
CA SER A 167 2.76 6.23 10.71
C SER A 167 2.03 6.81 11.93
N ALA A 168 2.37 8.03 12.33
CA ALA A 168 1.71 8.69 13.45
C ALA A 168 0.23 9.00 13.17
N GLU A 169 -0.12 9.37 11.93
CA GLU A 169 -1.50 9.59 11.49
C GLU A 169 -2.32 8.31 11.60
N VAL A 170 -1.82 7.20 11.04
CA VAL A 170 -2.51 5.90 11.10
C VAL A 170 -2.67 5.42 12.54
N LEU A 171 -1.65 5.61 13.39
CA LEU A 171 -1.68 5.23 14.80
C LEU A 171 -2.72 6.03 15.60
N ALA A 172 -2.86 7.32 15.31
CA ALA A 172 -3.89 8.17 15.92
C ALA A 172 -5.30 7.71 15.51
N ASP A 173 -5.51 7.46 14.22
CA ASP A 173 -6.77 6.96 13.70
C ASP A 173 -7.14 5.58 14.25
N LEU A 174 -6.17 4.66 14.35
CA LEU A 174 -6.36 3.36 14.98
C LEU A 174 -6.82 3.53 16.44
N SER A 175 -6.17 4.41 17.19
CA SER A 175 -6.53 4.68 18.58
C SER A 175 -7.94 5.23 18.72
N GLN A 176 -8.35 6.11 17.82
CA GLN A 176 -9.70 6.68 17.79
C GLN A 176 -10.75 5.62 17.44
N LEU A 177 -10.47 4.79 16.42
CA LEU A 177 -11.38 3.74 15.99
C LEU A 177 -11.62 2.68 17.07
N GLN A 178 -10.57 2.33 17.83
CA GLN A 178 -10.68 1.36 18.95
C GLN A 178 -11.51 1.89 20.15
N GLN A 179 -11.74 3.19 20.23
CA GLN A 179 -12.57 3.79 21.27
C GLN A 179 -14.06 3.87 20.90
N LEU A 180 -14.41 3.60 19.64
CA LEU A 180 -15.80 3.66 19.20
C LEU A 180 -16.60 2.48 19.76
N PRO A 181 -17.83 2.71 20.28
CA PRO A 181 -18.70 1.64 20.79
C PRO A 181 -19.03 0.62 19.68
N GLY A 182 -18.95 -0.67 19.99
CA GLY A 182 -19.33 -1.74 19.06
C GLY A 182 -18.23 -2.17 18.08
N GLN A 183 -16.98 -1.76 18.29
CA GLN A 183 -15.84 -2.36 17.60
C GLN A 183 -15.44 -3.67 18.31
N PRO A 184 -15.14 -4.75 17.54
CA PRO A 184 -14.69 -6.02 18.11
C PRO A 184 -13.30 -5.92 18.72
#